data_bca36724f61a428f728b37294ecfaf4a
#
_entry.id   bca36724f61a428f728b37294ecfaf4a
#
_cell.length_a   1.000
_cell.length_b   1.000
_cell.length_c   1.000
_cell.angle_alpha   90.00
_cell.angle_beta   90.00
_cell.angle_gamma   90.00
#
_symmetry.space_group_name_H-M   'P 1'
#
loop_
_entity.id
_entity.type
_entity.pdbx_description
1 polymer ?
#
loop_
_entity_poly.entity_id
_entity_poly.type
_entity_poly.pdbx_seq_one_letter_code
_entity_poly.pdbx_strand_id
1 'polypeptide(L)'
;IASAQTARGIVGVEPRVAMLSFSTKGSAQHEMIDKVAEATRIAKEIAPDLLIDGELQADAALVPSVGASKAPGSAIAGQANVLVFPTLEAGNIGYKLVQRLGNAEAVGPILQGMAAPVNDLSRGCSVDDIYKMVAIAANQSIAAKSKK
;
A
#
# COMPACT_ATOMS: atom_id res chain seq x y z
N ILE A 1 8.07 -1.55 0.67
CA ILE A 1 8.97 -0.78 1.56
C ILE A 1 8.72 0.72 1.42
N ALA A 2 8.77 1.28 0.22
CA ALA A 2 8.51 2.72 0.00
C ALA A 2 7.11 3.15 0.46
N SER A 3 6.08 2.32 0.21
CA SER A 3 4.71 2.59 0.68
C SER A 3 4.60 2.61 2.21
N ALA A 4 5.33 1.74 2.89
CA ALA A 4 5.41 1.75 4.35
C ALA A 4 6.05 3.05 4.89
N GLN A 5 7.11 3.52 4.24
CA GLN A 5 7.76 4.78 4.59
C GLN A 5 6.81 5.97 4.37
N THR A 6 6.05 5.96 3.28
CA THR A 6 5.04 6.97 2.98
C THR A 6 3.91 6.96 4.03
N ALA A 7 3.41 5.78 4.39
CA ALA A 7 2.38 5.63 5.41
C ALA A 7 2.84 6.17 6.78
N ARG A 8 4.07 5.85 7.19
CA ARG A 8 4.62 6.34 8.44
C ARG A 8 4.91 7.85 8.40
N GLY A 9 5.53 8.34 7.33
CA GLY A 9 6.01 9.73 7.25
C GLY A 9 4.95 10.75 6.88
N ILE A 10 3.91 10.38 6.14
CA ILE A 10 2.87 11.29 5.65
C ILE A 10 1.55 11.06 6.36
N VAL A 11 1.12 9.79 6.50
CA VAL A 11 -0.17 9.46 7.12
C VAL A 11 -0.04 9.37 8.65
N GLY A 12 1.16 9.12 9.18
CA GLY A 12 1.41 9.04 10.62
C GLY A 12 0.92 7.72 11.25
N VAL A 13 0.80 6.65 10.46
CA VAL A 13 0.36 5.34 10.94
C VAL A 13 1.51 4.33 10.94
N GLU A 14 1.48 3.38 11.88
CA GLU A 14 2.41 2.24 11.81
C GLU A 14 1.97 1.29 10.68
N PRO A 15 2.82 1.09 9.66
CA PRO A 15 2.43 0.35 8.47
C PRO A 15 2.29 -1.15 8.75
N ARG A 16 1.17 -1.72 8.34
CA ARG A 16 0.92 -3.15 8.22
C ARG A 16 0.62 -3.43 6.74
N VAL A 17 1.63 -3.93 6.04
CA VAL A 17 1.64 -4.01 4.57
C VAL A 17 1.16 -5.36 4.10
N ALA A 18 0.09 -5.39 3.32
CA ALA A 18 -0.39 -6.58 2.62
C ALA A 18 0.00 -6.53 1.13
N MET A 19 0.71 -7.56 0.69
CA MET A 19 1.00 -7.79 -0.71
C MET A 19 -0.17 -8.56 -1.33
N LEU A 20 -0.99 -7.87 -2.12
CA LEU A 20 -2.27 -8.39 -2.60
C LEU A 20 -2.13 -9.32 -3.81
N SER A 21 -2.98 -10.33 -3.81
CA SER A 21 -3.15 -11.28 -4.91
C SER A 21 -4.59 -11.81 -4.91
N PHE A 22 -4.96 -12.59 -5.92
CA PHE A 22 -6.18 -13.40 -5.90
C PHE A 22 -6.03 -14.72 -5.14
N SER A 23 -4.84 -15.00 -4.58
CA SER A 23 -4.51 -16.13 -3.72
C SER A 23 -4.19 -15.67 -2.30
N THR A 24 -4.39 -16.54 -1.32
CA THR A 24 -3.93 -16.37 0.07
C THR A 24 -3.11 -17.60 0.46
N LYS A 25 -1.81 -17.40 0.72
CA LYS A 25 -0.90 -18.43 1.24
C LYS A 25 -0.95 -19.75 0.44
N GLY A 26 -0.85 -19.63 -0.89
CA GLY A 26 -0.80 -20.79 -1.78
C GLY A 26 -2.16 -21.42 -2.08
N SER A 27 -3.27 -20.70 -1.87
CA SER A 27 -4.61 -21.21 -2.18
C SER A 27 -4.87 -21.44 -3.68
N ALA A 28 -4.04 -20.88 -4.54
CA ALA A 28 -4.03 -21.10 -5.99
C ALA A 28 -2.58 -21.15 -6.50
N GLN A 29 -2.39 -21.57 -7.77
CA GLN A 29 -1.09 -21.66 -8.43
C GLN A 29 -1.14 -20.87 -9.75
N HIS A 30 -0.28 -19.88 -9.90
CA HIS A 30 -0.17 -19.08 -11.11
C HIS A 30 1.09 -18.18 -11.03
N GLU A 31 1.72 -17.88 -12.15
CA GLU A 31 2.92 -17.02 -12.21
C GLU A 31 2.74 -15.64 -11.55
N MET A 32 1.54 -15.07 -11.62
CA MET A 32 1.22 -13.81 -10.95
C MET A 32 1.27 -13.93 -9.43
N ILE A 33 0.95 -15.10 -8.89
CA ILE A 33 1.04 -15.41 -7.45
C ILE A 33 2.50 -15.55 -7.05
N ASP A 34 3.28 -16.30 -7.84
CA ASP A 34 4.70 -16.53 -7.60
C ASP A 34 5.46 -15.20 -7.55
N LYS A 35 5.14 -14.27 -8.45
CA LYS A 35 5.68 -12.90 -8.44
C LYS A 35 5.43 -12.17 -7.10
N VAL A 36 4.21 -12.24 -6.57
CA VAL A 36 3.83 -11.55 -5.33
C VAL A 36 4.45 -12.24 -4.12
N ALA A 37 4.45 -13.56 -4.10
CA ALA A 37 5.05 -14.35 -3.03
C ALA A 37 6.57 -14.09 -2.94
N GLU A 38 7.28 -14.12 -4.08
CA GLU A 38 8.71 -13.83 -4.14
C GLU A 38 9.01 -12.36 -3.77
N ALA A 39 8.24 -11.40 -4.24
CA ALA A 39 8.37 -10.01 -3.85
C ALA A 39 8.19 -9.81 -2.34
N THR A 40 7.25 -10.57 -1.72
CA THR A 40 7.04 -10.55 -0.27
C THR A 40 8.25 -11.11 0.48
N ARG A 41 8.80 -12.24 0.01
CA ARG A 41 10.00 -12.86 0.57
C ARG A 41 11.18 -11.89 0.56
N ILE A 42 11.46 -11.30 -0.61
CA ILE A 42 12.55 -10.32 -0.77
C ILE A 42 12.33 -9.09 0.11
N ALA A 43 11.11 -8.57 0.20
CA ALA A 43 10.81 -7.40 1.03
C ALA A 43 11.05 -7.69 2.53
N LYS A 44 10.74 -8.89 3.02
CA LYS A 44 11.04 -9.32 4.38
C LYS A 44 12.54 -9.43 4.66
N GLU A 45 13.33 -9.86 3.67
CA GLU A 45 14.79 -9.93 3.80
C GLU A 45 15.44 -8.54 3.85
N ILE A 46 14.96 -7.61 3.00
CA ILE A 46 15.49 -6.24 2.94
C ILE A 46 15.06 -5.40 4.16
N ALA A 47 13.87 -5.64 4.69
CA ALA A 47 13.28 -4.88 5.79
C ALA A 47 12.64 -5.82 6.83
N PRO A 48 13.45 -6.54 7.63
CA PRO A 48 12.96 -7.57 8.56
C PRO A 48 12.06 -7.02 9.68
N ASP A 49 12.21 -5.75 10.03
CA ASP A 49 11.40 -5.09 11.06
C ASP A 49 10.05 -4.55 10.51
N LEU A 50 9.83 -4.63 9.19
CA LEU A 50 8.59 -4.17 8.60
C LEU A 50 7.50 -5.23 8.74
N LEU A 51 6.36 -4.84 9.29
CA LEU A 51 5.16 -5.67 9.31
C LEU A 51 4.59 -5.79 7.88
N ILE A 52 5.08 -6.80 7.16
CA ILE A 52 4.68 -7.09 5.77
C ILE A 52 4.37 -8.57 5.62
N ASP A 53 3.29 -8.88 4.91
CA ASP A 53 2.95 -10.26 4.58
C ASP A 53 2.21 -10.36 3.24
N GLY A 54 2.21 -11.54 2.66
CA GLY A 54 1.61 -11.89 1.38
C GLY A 54 2.03 -13.30 0.95
N GLU A 55 1.47 -13.78 -0.12
CA GLU A 55 0.37 -13.12 -0.84
C GLU A 55 -0.94 -13.27 -0.08
N LEU A 56 -1.78 -12.23 -0.12
CA LEU A 56 -3.08 -12.20 0.55
C LEU A 56 -4.17 -11.70 -0.41
N GLN A 57 -5.34 -12.31 -0.37
CA GLN A 57 -6.54 -11.72 -0.94
C GLN A 57 -6.96 -10.48 -0.13
N ALA A 58 -7.68 -9.55 -0.75
CA ALA A 58 -8.08 -8.31 -0.11
C ALA A 58 -8.97 -8.52 1.13
N ASP A 59 -9.87 -9.49 1.10
CA ASP A 59 -10.71 -9.87 2.24
C ASP A 59 -9.87 -10.42 3.40
N ALA A 60 -8.89 -11.30 3.11
CA ALA A 60 -7.98 -11.83 4.11
C ALA A 60 -7.06 -10.75 4.71
N ALA A 61 -6.68 -9.75 3.93
CA ALA A 61 -5.87 -8.63 4.39
C ALA A 61 -6.64 -7.67 5.32
N LEU A 62 -7.94 -7.45 5.06
CA LEU A 62 -8.73 -6.39 5.69
C LEU A 62 -9.72 -6.86 6.76
N VAL A 63 -10.25 -8.09 6.66
CA VAL A 63 -11.31 -8.58 7.54
C VAL A 63 -10.72 -9.54 8.56
N PRO A 64 -10.78 -9.22 9.88
CA PRO A 64 -10.14 -10.02 10.93
C PRO A 64 -10.54 -11.51 10.93
N SER A 65 -11.81 -11.82 10.79
CA SER A 65 -12.30 -13.21 10.76
C SER A 65 -11.80 -13.99 9.55
N VAL A 66 -11.69 -13.33 8.40
CA VAL A 66 -11.18 -13.93 7.17
C VAL A 66 -9.66 -14.13 7.26
N GLY A 67 -8.95 -13.12 7.77
CA GLY A 67 -7.51 -13.20 8.00
C GLY A 67 -7.12 -14.33 8.95
N ALA A 68 -7.84 -14.47 10.05
CA ALA A 68 -7.62 -15.56 11.01
C ALA A 68 -7.87 -16.95 10.40
N SER A 69 -8.84 -17.08 9.50
CA SER A 69 -9.17 -18.34 8.83
C SER A 69 -8.21 -18.69 7.69
N LYS A 70 -7.93 -17.73 6.79
CA LYS A 70 -7.17 -17.97 5.56
C LYS A 70 -5.65 -17.84 5.72
N ALA A 71 -5.18 -17.06 6.70
CA ALA A 71 -3.77 -16.81 6.96
C ALA A 71 -3.45 -16.91 8.46
N PRO A 72 -3.68 -18.06 9.11
CA PRO A 72 -3.38 -18.24 10.52
C PRO A 72 -1.88 -18.02 10.77
N GLY A 73 -1.55 -17.25 11.79
CA GLY A 73 -0.16 -16.90 12.12
C GLY A 73 0.41 -15.67 11.39
N SER A 74 -0.33 -15.07 10.47
CA SER A 74 0.06 -13.78 9.89
C SER A 74 -0.12 -12.65 10.91
N ALA A 75 0.94 -11.86 11.11
CA ALA A 75 0.89 -10.72 12.04
C ALA A 75 0.05 -9.54 11.52
N ILE A 76 -0.33 -9.55 10.22
CA ILE A 76 -1.01 -8.40 9.60
C ILE A 76 -2.34 -8.76 8.93
N ALA A 77 -2.62 -10.03 8.68
CA ALA A 77 -3.87 -10.43 8.06
C ALA A 77 -5.07 -10.01 8.91
N GLY A 78 -6.09 -9.46 8.26
CA GLY A 78 -7.29 -8.91 8.91
C GLY A 78 -7.11 -7.51 9.52
N GLN A 79 -5.91 -6.92 9.45
CA GLN A 79 -5.63 -5.59 10.02
C GLN A 79 -4.65 -4.76 9.18
N ALA A 80 -4.49 -5.11 7.92
CA ALA A 80 -3.62 -4.37 7.01
C ALA A 80 -4.15 -2.93 6.80
N ASN A 81 -3.23 -1.97 6.75
CA ASN A 81 -3.53 -0.57 6.48
C ASN A 81 -2.73 0.00 5.30
N VAL A 82 -1.85 -0.82 4.71
CA VAL A 82 -1.16 -0.53 3.46
C VAL A 82 -1.36 -1.70 2.52
N LEU A 83 -1.94 -1.45 1.35
CA LEU A 83 -2.27 -2.47 0.36
C LEU A 83 -1.41 -2.27 -0.89
N VAL A 84 -0.59 -3.25 -1.22
CA VAL A 84 0.23 -3.25 -2.43
C VAL A 84 -0.43 -4.13 -3.48
N PHE A 85 -0.88 -3.52 -4.56
CA PHE A 85 -1.57 -4.21 -5.65
C PHE A 85 -0.57 -4.88 -6.61
N PRO A 86 -0.92 -6.03 -7.19
CA PRO A 86 0.01 -6.81 -8.04
C PRO A 86 0.29 -6.14 -9.40
N THR A 87 -0.63 -5.30 -9.87
CA THR A 87 -0.54 -4.57 -11.14
C THR A 87 -1.12 -3.17 -11.02
N LEU A 88 -0.74 -2.30 -11.96
CA LEU A 88 -1.29 -0.93 -12.06
C LEU A 88 -2.79 -0.94 -12.29
N GLU A 89 -3.29 -1.84 -13.13
CA GLU A 89 -4.71 -1.96 -13.45
C GLU A 89 -5.52 -2.29 -12.20
N ALA A 90 -5.09 -3.31 -11.45
CA ALA A 90 -5.76 -3.72 -10.22
C ALA A 90 -5.80 -2.57 -9.20
N GLY A 91 -4.69 -1.86 -9.04
CA GLY A 91 -4.61 -0.70 -8.15
C GLY A 91 -5.49 0.46 -8.60
N ASN A 92 -5.47 0.78 -9.90
CA ASN A 92 -6.25 1.87 -10.46
C ASN A 92 -7.75 1.61 -10.35
N ILE A 93 -8.21 0.41 -10.67
CA ILE A 93 -9.61 0.00 -10.52
C ILE A 93 -9.99 0.01 -9.03
N GLY A 94 -9.15 -0.59 -8.18
CA GLY A 94 -9.43 -0.75 -6.76
C GLY A 94 -9.64 0.58 -6.04
N TYR A 95 -8.72 1.54 -6.17
CA TYR A 95 -8.89 2.82 -5.48
C TYR A 95 -10.10 3.62 -5.96
N LYS A 96 -10.43 3.55 -7.27
CA LYS A 96 -11.61 4.23 -7.84
C LYS A 96 -12.93 3.63 -7.31
N LEU A 97 -12.99 2.30 -7.18
CA LEU A 97 -14.16 1.64 -6.59
C LEU A 97 -14.34 2.05 -5.12
N VAL A 98 -13.27 2.06 -4.33
CA VAL A 98 -13.32 2.50 -2.94
C VAL A 98 -13.74 3.97 -2.84
N GLN A 99 -13.16 4.84 -3.68
CA GLN A 99 -13.52 6.25 -3.71
C GLN A 99 -15.01 6.46 -4.03
N ARG A 100 -15.53 5.78 -5.06
CA ARG A 100 -16.89 6.02 -5.56
C ARG A 100 -17.97 5.28 -4.78
N LEU A 101 -17.73 4.03 -4.41
CA LEU A 101 -18.71 3.19 -3.71
C LEU A 101 -18.56 3.29 -2.19
N GLY A 102 -17.33 3.46 -1.69
CA GLY A 102 -17.05 3.60 -0.27
C GLY A 102 -17.12 5.03 0.25
N ASN A 103 -17.43 6.00 -0.59
CA ASN A 103 -17.44 7.44 -0.27
C ASN A 103 -16.13 7.89 0.41
N ALA A 104 -15.01 7.31 -0.02
CA ALA A 104 -13.69 7.63 0.48
C ALA A 104 -13.07 8.77 -0.32
N GLU A 105 -12.22 9.55 0.33
CA GLU A 105 -11.41 10.54 -0.36
C GLU A 105 -10.16 9.91 -0.94
N ALA A 106 -9.85 10.18 -2.22
CA ALA A 106 -8.61 9.77 -2.85
C ALA A 106 -7.62 10.95 -2.87
N VAL A 107 -6.56 10.84 -2.08
CA VAL A 107 -5.48 11.85 -2.02
C VAL A 107 -4.26 11.30 -2.71
N GLY A 108 -3.85 11.92 -3.81
CA GLY A 108 -2.72 11.46 -4.62
C GLY A 108 -2.91 11.77 -6.10
N PRO A 109 -2.07 11.20 -6.99
CA PRO A 109 -1.03 10.20 -6.69
C PRO A 109 0.21 10.79 -6.01
N ILE A 110 0.77 10.04 -5.07
CA ILE A 110 2.05 10.34 -4.43
C ILE A 110 3.11 9.48 -5.10
N LEU A 111 4.05 10.09 -5.81
CA LEU A 111 5.12 9.36 -6.49
C LEU A 111 6.18 8.89 -5.48
N GLN A 112 6.65 7.67 -5.68
CA GLN A 112 7.67 7.01 -4.85
C GLN A 112 8.91 6.69 -5.69
N GLY A 113 10.08 6.57 -5.03
CA GLY A 113 11.34 6.24 -5.69
C GLY A 113 12.00 7.40 -6.43
N MET A 114 11.49 8.61 -6.29
CA MET A 114 12.09 9.81 -6.88
C MET A 114 13.22 10.34 -6.01
N ALA A 115 14.24 10.94 -6.64
CA ALA A 115 15.38 11.56 -5.93
C ALA A 115 14.99 12.80 -5.11
N ALA A 116 13.88 13.44 -5.45
CA ALA A 116 13.27 14.55 -4.73
C ALA A 116 11.73 14.39 -4.76
N PRO A 117 11.00 15.02 -3.84
CA PRO A 117 9.54 15.02 -3.86
C PRO A 117 8.99 15.62 -5.16
N VAL A 118 8.33 14.79 -5.93
CA VAL A 118 7.61 15.18 -7.15
C VAL A 118 6.28 14.44 -7.12
N ASN A 119 5.18 15.15 -7.22
CA ASN A 119 3.85 14.58 -7.24
C ASN A 119 3.07 15.13 -8.44
N ASP A 120 2.17 14.32 -8.97
CA ASP A 120 1.30 14.68 -10.07
C ASP A 120 -0.11 15.00 -9.56
N LEU A 121 -0.88 15.67 -10.39
CA LEU A 121 -2.28 15.98 -10.13
C LEU A 121 -3.14 15.54 -11.31
N SER A 122 -4.30 15.00 -11.00
CA SER A 122 -5.30 14.69 -12.01
C SER A 122 -5.76 15.95 -12.74
N ARG A 123 -6.07 15.84 -14.05
CA ARG A 123 -6.67 16.94 -14.83
C ARG A 123 -8.00 17.45 -14.26
N GLY A 124 -8.66 16.65 -13.45
CA GLY A 124 -9.91 16.99 -12.76
C GLY A 124 -9.74 17.29 -11.27
N CYS A 125 -8.52 17.66 -10.83
CA CYS A 125 -8.27 17.98 -9.43
C CYS A 125 -8.98 19.28 -9.01
N SER A 126 -9.43 19.30 -7.75
CA SER A 126 -9.99 20.46 -7.09
C SER A 126 -8.88 21.36 -6.50
N VAL A 127 -9.25 22.55 -6.04
CA VAL A 127 -8.35 23.44 -5.28
C VAL A 127 -7.88 22.76 -4.00
N ASP A 128 -8.75 22.00 -3.35
CA ASP A 128 -8.43 21.27 -2.11
C ASP A 128 -7.40 20.16 -2.36
N ASP A 129 -7.49 19.44 -3.49
CA ASP A 129 -6.49 18.45 -3.90
C ASP A 129 -5.11 19.09 -4.09
N ILE A 130 -5.06 20.29 -4.71
CA ILE A 130 -3.82 21.03 -4.90
C ILE A 130 -3.23 21.44 -3.54
N TYR A 131 -4.04 21.97 -2.64
CA TYR A 131 -3.62 22.37 -1.29
C TYR A 131 -3.03 21.16 -0.52
N LYS A 132 -3.74 20.04 -0.51
CA LYS A 132 -3.27 18.81 0.14
C LYS A 132 -1.97 18.30 -0.46
N MET A 133 -1.83 18.37 -1.79
CA MET A 133 -0.62 17.88 -2.47
C MET A 133 0.60 18.77 -2.16
N VAL A 134 0.42 20.08 -2.02
CA VAL A 134 1.50 21.01 -1.57
C VAL A 134 1.96 20.62 -0.16
N ALA A 135 1.03 20.39 0.77
CA ALA A 135 1.36 19.98 2.13
C ALA A 135 2.09 18.63 2.17
N ILE A 136 1.67 17.66 1.34
CA ILE A 136 2.31 16.35 1.20
C ILE A 136 3.74 16.51 0.67
N ALA A 137 3.95 17.27 -0.40
CA ALA A 137 5.27 17.49 -0.98
C ALA A 137 6.23 18.19 0.01
N ALA A 138 5.73 19.14 0.81
CA ALA A 138 6.50 19.78 1.88
C ALA A 138 6.93 18.77 2.95
N ASN A 139 6.01 17.92 3.42
CA ASN A 139 6.31 16.87 4.39
C ASN A 139 7.30 15.82 3.86
N GLN A 140 7.16 15.42 2.59
CA GLN A 140 8.15 14.55 1.94
C GLN A 140 9.55 15.20 1.93
N SER A 141 9.64 16.51 1.65
CA SER A 141 10.91 17.25 1.65
C SER A 141 11.54 17.30 3.04
N ILE A 142 10.73 17.53 4.08
CA ILE A 142 11.20 17.53 5.48
C ILE A 142 11.71 16.14 5.86
N ALA A 143 10.94 15.10 5.59
CA ALA A 143 11.32 13.71 5.89
C ALA A 143 12.59 13.26 5.13
N ALA A 144 12.80 13.74 3.91
CA ALA A 144 14.02 13.45 3.14
C ALA A 144 15.27 14.13 3.73
N LYS A 145 15.13 15.32 4.30
CA LYS A 145 16.24 16.05 4.95
C LYS A 145 16.64 15.46 6.30
N SER A 146 15.70 14.91 7.05
CA SER A 146 15.96 14.32 8.36
C SER A 146 16.68 12.94 8.30
N LYS A 147 16.83 12.36 7.09
CA LYS A 147 17.57 11.12 6.87
C LYS A 147 19.04 11.31 6.45
N LYS A 148 19.47 12.57 6.29
CA LYS A 148 20.86 12.96 6.03
C LYS A 148 21.55 13.40 7.32
#